data_5e9cd0ec8aa027e2d920b350794d3a18
#
_entry.id   5e9cd0ec8aa027e2d920b350794d3a18
#
_cell.length_a   1.000
_cell.length_b   1.000
_cell.length_c   1.000
_cell.angle_alpha   90.00
_cell.angle_beta   90.00
_cell.angle_gamma   90.00
#
_symmetry.space_group_name_H-M   'P 1'
#
loop_
_entity.id
_entity.type
_entity.pdbx_description
1 polymer ?
#
loop_
_entity_poly.entity_id
_entity_poly.type
_entity_poly.pdbx_seq_one_letter_code
_entity_poly.pdbx_strand_id
1 'polypeptide(L)'
;MVHGLLMELEDHNCWTMAEAAGHPGPHKMQHLLSRARCDDQAILDSAADWAAGHLTAGQDESDVVLIVDETGDAKSSADCAGAARQYSGTLGGIAMCQVAVTLTCASPAGHALIGRVLYLPADWAADEERRELAGVPEDVMFATKPELAGRLLQHAHDRGIRAGFVAGDEVYGGLDLRMSIRERCTGYVMAVRSNYSITLPSGRRPTVKNTASLVKPGMWQRMRTGQATKGAKDYHWAMIEVTPDDTPEGHEPGHAALLLRRHRYTGTVSYFLCWSPQPVPLAKLISVAVTRWKIEEDHQLGKQAARLDSGQVTTWTSWHRWTAISLLAYAFLAVAAALQRARDGSTGALRLIPVTIPELLRHLRGIIIPEPRRDKAHRESWALWRRRHQYQAQQAHQRWNAYADEMPQP
;
A
#
# COMPACT_ATOMS: atom_id res chain seq x y z
N MET A 1 -9.10 1.16 19.81
CA MET A 1 -9.11 1.75 18.46
C MET A 1 -9.23 0.68 17.38
N VAL A 2 -8.45 -0.40 17.39
CA VAL A 2 -8.57 -1.51 16.40
C VAL A 2 -10.02 -2.04 16.29
N HIS A 3 -10.69 -2.37 17.41
CA HIS A 3 -12.10 -2.77 17.37
C HIS A 3 -12.98 -1.73 16.69
N GLY A 4 -12.78 -0.44 16.99
CA GLY A 4 -13.56 0.65 16.38
C GLY A 4 -13.39 0.72 14.86
N LEU A 5 -12.18 0.47 14.34
CA LEU A 5 -11.92 0.40 12.90
C LEU A 5 -12.65 -0.77 12.22
N LEU A 6 -12.79 -1.90 12.94
CA LEU A 6 -13.40 -3.12 12.43
C LEU A 6 -14.91 -3.21 12.68
N MET A 7 -15.48 -2.37 13.57
CA MET A 7 -16.93 -2.28 13.80
C MET A 7 -17.66 -1.86 12.53
N GLU A 8 -18.97 -2.14 12.48
CA GLU A 8 -19.85 -1.67 11.42
C GLU A 8 -20.43 -0.29 11.79
N LEU A 9 -19.79 0.76 11.29
CA LEU A 9 -20.18 2.15 11.50
C LEU A 9 -20.32 2.83 10.13
N GLU A 10 -21.17 3.86 10.06
CA GLU A 10 -21.32 4.69 8.85
C GLU A 10 -20.01 5.44 8.57
N ASP A 11 -19.49 6.13 9.59
CA ASP A 11 -18.22 6.85 9.55
C ASP A 11 -17.25 6.33 10.59
N HIS A 12 -15.95 6.39 10.28
CA HIS A 12 -14.88 5.96 11.17
C HIS A 12 -13.97 7.13 11.51
N ASN A 13 -14.25 7.78 12.63
CA ASN A 13 -13.44 8.83 13.22
C ASN A 13 -13.40 8.66 14.74
N CYS A 14 -12.60 9.49 15.44
CA CYS A 14 -12.47 9.37 16.90
C CYS A 14 -13.79 9.52 17.68
N TRP A 15 -14.77 10.23 17.12
CA TRP A 15 -16.05 10.44 17.78
C TRP A 15 -16.95 9.23 17.66
N THR A 16 -17.20 8.78 16.43
CA THR A 16 -18.08 7.64 16.14
C THR A 16 -17.55 6.34 16.73
N MET A 17 -16.24 6.11 16.63
CA MET A 17 -15.61 4.94 17.23
C MET A 17 -15.61 4.99 18.75
N ALA A 18 -15.42 6.15 19.39
CA ALA A 18 -15.48 6.30 20.84
C ALA A 18 -16.92 6.10 21.37
N GLU A 19 -17.91 6.67 20.68
CA GLU A 19 -19.32 6.49 21.00
C GLU A 19 -19.70 5.02 20.90
N ALA A 20 -19.36 4.34 19.80
CA ALA A 20 -19.62 2.92 19.59
C ALA A 20 -18.93 2.03 20.62
N ALA A 21 -17.72 2.38 21.05
CA ALA A 21 -16.97 1.66 22.08
C ALA A 21 -17.44 1.95 23.52
N GLY A 22 -18.45 2.78 23.72
CA GLY A 22 -19.01 3.08 25.05
C GLY A 22 -18.20 4.10 25.87
N HIS A 23 -17.28 4.83 25.24
CA HIS A 23 -16.55 5.92 25.93
C HIS A 23 -17.45 7.14 26.19
N PRO A 24 -17.20 7.92 27.24
CA PRO A 24 -17.97 9.13 27.53
C PRO A 24 -17.65 10.32 26.59
N GLY A 25 -16.61 10.20 25.76
CA GLY A 25 -16.17 11.20 24.79
C GLY A 25 -15.00 10.72 23.96
N PRO A 26 -14.58 11.45 22.92
CA PRO A 26 -13.56 11.03 21.97
C PRO A 26 -12.13 11.21 22.47
N HIS A 27 -11.93 11.90 23.61
CA HIS A 27 -10.63 12.39 24.04
C HIS A 27 -9.53 11.33 24.17
N LYS A 28 -9.87 10.12 24.60
CA LYS A 28 -8.88 9.02 24.71
C LYS A 28 -8.35 8.61 23.33
N MET A 29 -9.21 8.54 22.32
CA MET A 29 -8.80 8.19 20.95
C MET A 29 -8.03 9.33 20.30
N GLN A 30 -8.49 10.58 20.48
CA GLN A 30 -7.77 11.76 20.00
C GLN A 30 -6.40 11.89 20.67
N HIS A 31 -6.29 11.65 21.99
CA HIS A 31 -5.03 11.65 22.70
C HIS A 31 -4.07 10.58 22.17
N LEU A 32 -4.55 9.35 21.87
CA LEU A 32 -3.74 8.30 21.28
C LEU A 32 -3.13 8.73 19.95
N LEU A 33 -3.91 9.40 19.11
CA LEU A 33 -3.44 9.84 17.79
C LEU A 33 -2.51 11.06 17.84
N SER A 34 -2.66 11.96 18.83
CA SER A 34 -1.97 13.24 18.83
C SER A 34 -0.87 13.39 19.87
N ARG A 35 -1.08 12.93 21.11
CA ARG A 35 -0.25 13.30 22.29
C ARG A 35 0.29 12.12 23.08
N ALA A 36 -0.23 10.91 22.92
CA ALA A 36 0.24 9.74 23.66
C ALA A 36 1.72 9.46 23.34
N ARG A 37 2.44 8.93 24.29
CA ARG A 37 3.76 8.35 24.04
C ARG A 37 3.55 6.98 23.40
N CYS A 38 3.56 6.96 22.07
CA CYS A 38 3.30 5.78 21.26
C CYS A 38 4.27 5.78 20.08
N ASP A 39 5.04 4.73 19.96
CA ASP A 39 5.90 4.47 18.82
C ASP A 39 5.08 3.77 17.75
N ASP A 40 4.64 4.54 16.77
CA ASP A 40 3.81 4.04 15.65
C ASP A 40 4.62 3.18 14.68
N GLN A 41 5.93 3.44 14.56
CA GLN A 41 6.79 2.60 13.74
C GLN A 41 6.95 1.22 14.36
N ALA A 42 7.14 1.12 15.67
CA ALA A 42 7.23 -0.18 16.37
C ALA A 42 5.92 -0.98 16.26
N ILE A 43 4.75 -0.30 16.25
CA ILE A 43 3.46 -0.96 16.00
C ILE A 43 3.43 -1.53 14.59
N LEU A 44 3.81 -0.73 13.59
CA LEU A 44 3.83 -1.15 12.20
C LEU A 44 4.81 -2.30 11.98
N ASP A 45 6.01 -2.19 12.52
CA ASP A 45 7.05 -3.20 12.42
C ASP A 45 6.61 -4.54 13.01
N SER A 46 6.02 -4.51 14.21
CA SER A 46 5.48 -5.71 14.83
C SER A 46 4.37 -6.35 14.02
N ALA A 47 3.49 -5.53 13.43
CA ALA A 47 2.42 -6.02 12.55
C ALA A 47 2.99 -6.61 11.24
N ALA A 48 4.02 -5.98 10.68
CA ALA A 48 4.70 -6.43 9.47
C ALA A 48 5.43 -7.75 9.67
N ASP A 49 6.22 -7.87 10.74
CA ASP A 49 6.94 -9.11 11.08
C ASP A 49 5.98 -10.27 11.32
N TRP A 50 4.92 -10.01 12.07
CA TRP A 50 3.89 -11.02 12.35
C TRP A 50 3.18 -11.46 11.07
N ALA A 51 2.77 -10.52 10.21
CA ALA A 51 2.10 -10.84 8.96
C ALA A 51 3.04 -11.57 7.99
N ALA A 52 4.24 -11.04 7.75
CA ALA A 52 5.22 -11.67 6.88
C ALA A 52 5.59 -13.07 7.39
N GLY A 53 5.84 -13.23 8.71
CA GLY A 53 6.14 -14.52 9.31
C GLY A 53 5.08 -15.58 9.05
N HIS A 54 3.79 -15.22 9.17
CA HIS A 54 2.69 -16.15 8.86
C HIS A 54 2.50 -16.41 7.36
N LEU A 55 2.65 -15.39 6.53
CA LEU A 55 2.42 -15.52 5.09
C LEU A 55 3.56 -16.23 4.36
N THR A 56 4.78 -16.17 4.91
CA THR A 56 5.96 -16.81 4.30
C THR A 56 6.33 -18.15 4.95
N ALA A 57 5.68 -18.52 6.07
CA ALA A 57 5.94 -19.78 6.75
C ALA A 57 5.74 -20.97 5.84
N GLY A 58 6.83 -21.78 5.66
CA GLY A 58 6.81 -22.95 4.82
C GLY A 58 6.73 -22.66 3.30
N GLN A 59 6.89 -21.40 2.89
CA GLN A 59 6.99 -21.02 1.49
C GLN A 59 8.45 -20.98 1.04
N ASP A 60 8.70 -21.31 -0.23
CA ASP A 60 10.00 -21.06 -0.85
C ASP A 60 10.20 -19.55 -1.01
N GLU A 61 11.37 -19.03 -0.64
CA GLU A 61 11.69 -17.61 -0.75
C GLU A 61 11.47 -17.09 -2.18
N SER A 62 11.77 -17.94 -3.19
CA SER A 62 11.55 -17.60 -4.59
C SER A 62 10.08 -17.34 -4.93
N ASP A 63 9.13 -17.83 -4.14
CA ASP A 63 7.67 -17.61 -4.32
C ASP A 63 7.15 -16.39 -3.53
N VAL A 64 7.99 -15.79 -2.69
CA VAL A 64 7.67 -14.55 -1.99
C VAL A 64 8.00 -13.36 -2.89
N VAL A 65 7.06 -12.44 -3.01
CA VAL A 65 7.19 -11.21 -3.79
C VAL A 65 6.91 -10.00 -2.91
N LEU A 66 7.85 -9.07 -2.84
CA LEU A 66 7.62 -7.74 -2.30
C LEU A 66 7.11 -6.83 -3.40
N ILE A 67 6.03 -6.10 -3.16
CA ILE A 67 5.37 -5.29 -4.17
C ILE A 67 5.35 -3.85 -3.69
N VAL A 68 5.83 -2.93 -4.52
CA VAL A 68 5.82 -1.48 -4.25
C VAL A 68 4.81 -0.79 -5.15
N ASP A 69 4.03 0.11 -4.57
CA ASP A 69 3.08 0.97 -5.28
C ASP A 69 2.70 2.15 -4.38
N GLU A 70 1.94 3.11 -4.91
CA GLU A 70 1.39 4.18 -4.10
C GLU A 70 -0.13 4.19 -4.08
N THR A 71 -0.69 4.73 -3.01
CA THR A 71 -2.12 4.99 -2.91
C THR A 71 -2.40 6.43 -2.52
N GLY A 72 -3.40 7.05 -3.18
CA GLY A 72 -3.86 8.40 -2.86
C GLY A 72 -5.07 8.35 -1.93
N ASP A 73 -5.17 9.36 -1.07
CA ASP A 73 -6.26 9.60 -0.15
C ASP A 73 -6.73 11.06 -0.28
N ALA A 74 -7.98 11.25 -0.74
CA ALA A 74 -8.54 12.58 -0.97
C ALA A 74 -8.63 13.39 0.33
N LYS A 75 -8.24 14.66 0.28
CA LYS A 75 -8.31 15.60 1.41
C LYS A 75 -9.05 16.88 1.02
N SER A 76 -9.78 17.44 1.96
CA SER A 76 -10.48 18.72 1.79
C SER A 76 -9.61 19.93 2.14
N SER A 77 -8.56 19.74 2.96
CA SER A 77 -7.65 20.81 3.38
C SER A 77 -6.23 20.56 2.87
N ALA A 78 -5.57 21.63 2.45
CA ALA A 78 -4.16 21.67 2.14
C ALA A 78 -3.25 21.60 3.38
N ASP A 79 -3.79 21.83 4.59
CA ASP A 79 -3.03 21.86 5.85
C ASP A 79 -2.72 20.46 6.39
N CYS A 80 -3.32 19.42 5.81
CA CYS A 80 -2.96 18.06 6.15
C CYS A 80 -1.53 17.76 5.68
N ALA A 81 -0.69 17.17 6.54
CA ALA A 81 0.70 16.87 6.21
C ALA A 81 0.82 16.12 4.87
N GLY A 82 1.59 16.68 3.93
CA GLY A 82 1.78 16.12 2.59
C GLY A 82 0.60 16.24 1.62
N ALA A 83 -0.51 16.90 2.01
CA ALA A 83 -1.64 17.13 1.11
C ALA A 83 -1.31 18.22 0.09
N ALA A 84 -1.47 17.90 -1.18
CA ALA A 84 -1.26 18.81 -2.30
C ALA A 84 -2.14 18.42 -3.48
N ARG A 85 -2.25 19.33 -4.47
CA ARG A 85 -2.82 18.97 -5.78
C ARG A 85 -1.80 18.15 -6.55
N GLN A 86 -1.97 16.85 -6.51
CA GLN A 86 -1.04 15.90 -7.13
C GLN A 86 -1.80 14.78 -7.86
N TYR A 87 -1.10 14.11 -8.77
CA TYR A 87 -1.68 12.99 -9.50
C TYR A 87 -1.84 11.79 -8.57
N SER A 88 -3.01 11.17 -8.63
CA SER A 88 -3.28 9.90 -7.98
C SER A 88 -4.04 8.97 -8.93
N GLY A 89 -3.45 7.82 -9.23
CA GLY A 89 -4.10 6.78 -10.03
C GLY A 89 -5.39 6.28 -9.37
N THR A 90 -5.41 6.18 -8.05
CA THR A 90 -6.57 5.78 -7.26
C THR A 90 -7.76 6.76 -7.40
N LEU A 91 -7.47 8.06 -7.54
CA LEU A 91 -8.49 9.11 -7.71
C LEU A 91 -8.77 9.43 -9.18
N GLY A 92 -8.09 8.78 -10.11
CA GLY A 92 -8.29 8.92 -11.55
C GLY A 92 -7.77 10.22 -12.16
N GLY A 93 -6.89 10.96 -11.46
CA GLY A 93 -6.36 12.23 -11.96
C GLY A 93 -5.67 13.10 -10.92
N ILE A 94 -5.58 14.42 -11.21
CA ILE A 94 -5.04 15.40 -10.26
C ILE A 94 -6.13 15.81 -9.27
N ALA A 95 -5.89 15.55 -7.98
CA ALA A 95 -6.79 15.91 -6.90
C ALA A 95 -6.00 16.44 -5.70
N MET A 96 -6.67 17.15 -4.78
CA MET A 96 -6.13 17.45 -3.46
C MET A 96 -6.08 16.16 -2.66
N CYS A 97 -4.90 15.62 -2.44
CA CYS A 97 -4.74 14.33 -1.77
C CYS A 97 -3.39 14.21 -1.04
N GLN A 98 -3.36 13.31 -0.07
CA GLN A 98 -2.13 12.72 0.45
C GLN A 98 -1.79 11.49 -0.39
N VAL A 99 -0.51 11.23 -0.63
CA VAL A 99 -0.04 10.03 -1.32
C VAL A 99 0.92 9.28 -0.39
N ALA A 100 0.70 7.99 -0.22
CA ALA A 100 1.60 7.12 0.52
C ALA A 100 2.19 6.07 -0.41
N VAL A 101 3.52 5.90 -0.36
CA VAL A 101 4.20 4.75 -0.93
C VAL A 101 4.04 3.59 0.03
N THR A 102 3.71 2.43 -0.47
CA THR A 102 3.38 1.24 0.33
C THR A 102 4.16 0.03 -0.13
N LEU A 103 4.30 -0.93 0.77
CA LEU A 103 4.95 -2.21 0.53
C LEU A 103 4.01 -3.35 0.92
N THR A 104 3.74 -4.26 -0.01
CA THR A 104 3.03 -5.52 0.23
C THR A 104 4.00 -6.70 0.22
N CYS A 105 3.83 -7.62 1.17
CA CYS A 105 4.41 -8.96 1.12
C CYS A 105 3.35 -9.93 0.59
N ALA A 106 3.68 -10.65 -0.49
CA ALA A 106 2.79 -11.62 -1.11
C ALA A 106 3.49 -12.97 -1.29
N SER A 107 2.74 -14.03 -1.01
CA SER A 107 3.16 -15.42 -1.18
C SER A 107 1.99 -16.28 -1.68
N PRO A 108 2.16 -17.56 -1.98
CA PRO A 108 1.05 -18.47 -2.26
C PRO A 108 0.03 -18.58 -1.13
N ALA A 109 0.42 -18.37 0.13
CA ALA A 109 -0.48 -18.41 1.29
C ALA A 109 -1.40 -17.18 1.37
N GLY A 110 -0.93 -16.00 0.91
CA GLY A 110 -1.69 -14.76 0.97
C GLY A 110 -0.84 -13.52 0.78
N HIS A 111 -1.40 -12.35 1.08
CA HIS A 111 -0.70 -11.07 0.94
C HIS A 111 -1.20 -10.08 1.99
N ALA A 112 -0.34 -9.12 2.37
CA ALA A 112 -0.66 -8.04 3.29
C ALA A 112 0.25 -6.83 3.06
N LEU A 113 -0.27 -5.63 3.33
CA LEU A 113 0.53 -4.41 3.47
C LEU A 113 1.42 -4.53 4.71
N ILE A 114 2.73 -4.37 4.53
CA ILE A 114 3.74 -4.47 5.59
C ILE A 114 4.53 -3.18 5.80
N GLY A 115 4.30 -2.17 4.97
CA GLY A 115 5.01 -0.89 5.10
C GLY A 115 4.28 0.25 4.40
N ARG A 116 4.53 1.47 4.91
CA ARG A 116 4.02 2.70 4.30
C ARG A 116 4.95 3.88 4.62
N VAL A 117 5.06 4.82 3.71
CA VAL A 117 5.72 6.13 3.93
C VAL A 117 4.87 7.21 3.28
N LEU A 118 4.62 8.31 4.00
CA LEU A 118 3.94 9.48 3.44
C LEU A 118 4.88 10.18 2.45
N TYR A 119 4.41 10.37 1.22
CA TYR A 119 5.11 11.19 0.24
C TYR A 119 4.91 12.67 0.57
N LEU A 120 6.02 13.38 0.81
CA LEU A 120 6.03 14.81 1.03
C LEU A 120 6.43 15.50 -0.30
N PRO A 121 5.50 16.18 -1.01
CA PRO A 121 5.84 16.88 -2.25
C PRO A 121 6.95 17.91 -2.07
N ALA A 122 7.67 18.25 -3.14
CA ALA A 122 8.81 19.16 -3.06
C ALA A 122 8.45 20.54 -2.46
N ASP A 123 7.28 21.07 -2.84
CA ASP A 123 6.78 22.34 -2.29
C ASP A 123 6.53 22.26 -0.78
N TRP A 124 6.04 21.09 -0.30
CA TRP A 124 5.87 20.82 1.13
C TRP A 124 7.21 20.73 1.86
N ALA A 125 8.17 20.05 1.26
CA ALA A 125 9.49 19.85 1.86
C ALA A 125 10.29 21.16 1.98
N ALA A 126 10.03 22.12 1.09
CA ALA A 126 10.68 23.43 1.08
C ALA A 126 10.00 24.49 1.99
N ASP A 127 8.78 24.25 2.46
CA ASP A 127 7.99 25.21 3.25
C ASP A 127 8.14 24.91 4.75
N GLU A 128 9.07 25.61 5.40
CA GLU A 128 9.39 25.42 6.82
C GLU A 128 8.20 25.71 7.74
N GLU A 129 7.47 26.80 7.50
CA GLU A 129 6.31 27.17 8.33
C GLU A 129 5.21 26.11 8.27
N ARG A 130 4.93 25.63 7.07
CA ARG A 130 3.94 24.59 6.84
C ARG A 130 4.34 23.25 7.46
N ARG A 131 5.62 22.90 7.42
CA ARG A 131 6.19 21.72 8.07
C ARG A 131 6.05 21.81 9.58
N GLU A 132 6.40 22.93 10.18
CA GLU A 132 6.28 23.18 11.63
C GLU A 132 4.82 23.05 12.10
N LEU A 133 3.89 23.73 11.41
CA LEU A 133 2.46 23.66 11.72
C LEU A 133 1.88 22.24 11.64
N ALA A 134 2.32 21.45 10.68
CA ALA A 134 1.91 20.05 10.53
C ALA A 134 2.70 19.08 11.42
N GLY A 135 3.74 19.54 12.12
CA GLY A 135 4.62 18.73 12.96
C GLY A 135 5.44 17.73 12.18
N VAL A 136 5.91 18.09 10.97
CA VAL A 136 6.84 17.28 10.18
C VAL A 136 8.23 17.35 10.82
N PRO A 137 8.88 16.22 11.15
CA PRO A 137 10.22 16.22 11.73
C PRO A 137 11.25 16.92 10.84
N GLU A 138 12.25 17.57 11.46
CA GLU A 138 13.27 18.35 10.75
C GLU A 138 14.14 17.46 9.82
N ASP A 139 14.39 16.22 10.21
CA ASP A 139 15.17 15.23 9.49
C ASP A 139 14.45 14.63 8.28
N VAL A 140 13.15 14.87 8.12
CA VAL A 140 12.38 14.41 6.96
C VAL A 140 12.69 15.31 5.78
N MET A 141 13.54 14.84 4.88
CA MET A 141 13.89 15.53 3.63
C MET A 141 13.02 15.05 2.48
N PHE A 142 12.92 15.90 1.44
CA PHE A 142 12.29 15.50 0.17
C PHE A 142 12.91 14.18 -0.35
N ALA A 143 12.04 13.28 -0.78
CA ALA A 143 12.46 12.07 -1.50
C ALA A 143 11.40 11.73 -2.55
N THR A 144 11.87 11.23 -3.69
CA THR A 144 10.99 10.72 -4.74
C THR A 144 10.29 9.43 -4.32
N LYS A 145 9.19 9.08 -4.97
CA LYS A 145 8.49 7.82 -4.67
C LYS A 145 9.39 6.58 -4.83
N PRO A 146 10.24 6.45 -5.87
CA PRO A 146 11.20 5.34 -5.95
C PRO A 146 12.21 5.29 -4.79
N GLU A 147 12.72 6.44 -4.32
CA GLU A 147 13.61 6.48 -3.15
C GLU A 147 12.88 6.04 -1.88
N LEU A 148 11.63 6.47 -1.69
CA LEU A 148 10.80 6.01 -0.57
C LEU A 148 10.54 4.50 -0.64
N ALA A 149 10.29 3.95 -1.83
CA ALA A 149 10.17 2.51 -2.04
C ALA A 149 11.47 1.77 -1.70
N GLY A 150 12.63 2.32 -2.09
CA GLY A 150 13.95 1.80 -1.74
C GLY A 150 14.17 1.74 -0.21
N ARG A 151 13.74 2.79 0.52
CA ARG A 151 13.79 2.83 2.00
C ARG A 151 12.88 1.75 2.62
N LEU A 152 11.68 1.56 2.10
CA LEU A 152 10.77 0.50 2.58
C LEU A 152 11.33 -0.90 2.34
N LEU A 153 11.91 -1.15 1.16
CA LEU A 153 12.55 -2.42 0.84
C LEU A 153 13.78 -2.69 1.74
N GLN A 154 14.60 -1.65 1.98
CA GLN A 154 15.73 -1.75 2.90
C GLN A 154 15.27 -2.07 4.31
N HIS A 155 14.28 -1.35 4.81
CA HIS A 155 13.73 -1.57 6.15
C HIS A 155 13.17 -3.00 6.32
N ALA A 156 12.43 -3.49 5.32
CA ALA A 156 11.95 -4.87 5.32
C ALA A 156 13.10 -5.90 5.35
N HIS A 157 14.15 -5.64 4.54
CA HIS A 157 15.34 -6.49 4.52
C HIS A 157 16.06 -6.52 5.87
N ASP A 158 16.25 -5.35 6.52
CA ASP A 158 16.93 -5.22 7.82
C ASP A 158 16.16 -5.95 8.93
N ARG A 159 14.84 -6.05 8.80
CA ARG A 159 13.97 -6.83 9.67
C ARG A 159 13.90 -8.33 9.33
N GLY A 160 14.68 -8.78 8.38
CA GLY A 160 14.74 -10.20 8.01
C GLY A 160 13.62 -10.69 7.11
N ILE A 161 12.79 -9.80 6.55
CA ILE A 161 11.78 -10.17 5.55
C ILE A 161 12.50 -10.39 4.22
N ARG A 162 12.49 -11.63 3.73
CA ARG A 162 13.16 -12.07 2.51
C ARG A 162 12.15 -12.36 1.42
N ALA A 163 12.55 -12.09 0.18
CA ALA A 163 11.73 -12.36 -1.01
C ALA A 163 12.62 -12.67 -2.20
N GLY A 164 12.20 -13.58 -3.04
CA GLY A 164 12.92 -13.87 -4.29
C GLY A 164 12.78 -12.76 -5.32
N PHE A 165 11.70 -11.97 -5.26
CA PHE A 165 11.43 -10.91 -6.24
C PHE A 165 10.80 -9.67 -5.62
N VAL A 166 11.09 -8.53 -6.28
CA VAL A 166 10.36 -7.27 -6.10
C VAL A 166 9.57 -6.98 -7.38
N ALA A 167 8.33 -6.53 -7.24
CA ALA A 167 7.50 -6.08 -8.36
C ALA A 167 7.02 -4.64 -8.14
N GLY A 168 6.93 -3.87 -9.22
CA GLY A 168 6.43 -2.50 -9.20
C GLY A 168 5.87 -2.08 -10.54
N ASP A 169 5.19 -0.95 -10.57
CA ASP A 169 4.70 -0.35 -11.80
C ASP A 169 5.80 0.47 -12.50
N GLU A 170 5.43 1.22 -13.53
CA GLU A 170 6.38 2.00 -14.33
C GLU A 170 7.00 3.22 -13.60
N VAL A 171 6.46 3.62 -12.45
CA VAL A 171 7.04 4.65 -11.58
C VAL A 171 8.29 4.11 -10.90
N TYR A 172 8.30 2.84 -10.55
CA TYR A 172 9.37 2.18 -9.80
C TYR A 172 10.41 1.46 -10.70
N GLY A 173 10.26 1.53 -12.02
CA GLY A 173 11.19 0.91 -12.98
C GLY A 173 12.53 1.64 -13.17
N GLY A 174 12.83 2.67 -12.37
CA GLY A 174 14.05 3.49 -12.47
C GLY A 174 15.33 2.71 -12.16
N LEU A 175 16.47 3.20 -12.70
CA LEU A 175 17.79 2.55 -12.59
C LEU A 175 18.21 2.36 -11.13
N ASP A 176 18.17 3.42 -10.33
CA ASP A 176 18.70 3.42 -8.95
C ASP A 176 17.97 2.41 -8.05
N LEU A 177 16.63 2.34 -8.17
CA LEU A 177 15.86 1.36 -7.41
C LEU A 177 16.18 -0.08 -7.84
N ARG A 178 16.33 -0.34 -9.15
CA ARG A 178 16.70 -1.66 -9.66
C ARG A 178 18.10 -2.07 -9.20
N MET A 179 19.06 -1.17 -9.22
CA MET A 179 20.41 -1.41 -8.69
C MET A 179 20.35 -1.78 -7.20
N SER A 180 19.62 -1.00 -6.40
CA SER A 180 19.51 -1.26 -4.95
C SER A 180 18.81 -2.59 -4.63
N ILE A 181 17.90 -3.07 -5.47
CA ILE A 181 17.28 -4.39 -5.33
C ILE A 181 18.31 -5.49 -5.64
N ARG A 182 19.11 -5.32 -6.69
CA ARG A 182 20.15 -6.28 -7.09
C ARG A 182 21.28 -6.39 -6.06
N GLU A 183 21.65 -5.29 -5.39
CA GLU A 183 22.63 -5.32 -4.28
C GLU A 183 22.23 -6.31 -3.17
N ARG A 184 20.93 -6.58 -3.01
CA ARG A 184 20.40 -7.56 -2.07
C ARG A 184 20.25 -8.97 -2.67
N CYS A 185 20.78 -9.19 -3.87
CA CYS A 185 20.61 -10.43 -4.62
C CYS A 185 19.14 -10.83 -4.85
N THR A 186 18.22 -9.86 -4.83
CA THR A 186 16.78 -10.07 -5.04
C THR A 186 16.43 -9.79 -6.50
N GLY A 187 15.66 -10.68 -7.12
CA GLY A 187 15.14 -10.51 -8.48
C GLY A 187 14.10 -9.38 -8.55
N TYR A 188 13.82 -8.90 -9.76
CA TYR A 188 12.74 -7.95 -9.93
C TYR A 188 11.93 -8.18 -11.22
N VAL A 189 10.68 -7.74 -11.21
CA VAL A 189 9.81 -7.61 -12.39
C VAL A 189 9.14 -6.24 -12.32
N MET A 190 9.67 -5.26 -13.06
CA MET A 190 9.21 -3.88 -13.05
C MET A 190 8.54 -3.53 -14.37
N ALA A 191 7.32 -2.98 -14.32
CA ALA A 191 6.71 -2.46 -15.54
C ALA A 191 7.51 -1.27 -16.07
N VAL A 192 7.57 -1.12 -17.40
CA VAL A 192 8.25 0.00 -18.06
C VAL A 192 7.39 0.57 -19.17
N ARG A 193 7.59 1.87 -19.45
CA ARG A 193 6.87 2.58 -20.52
C ARG A 193 7.29 2.07 -21.90
N SER A 194 6.39 2.16 -22.87
CA SER A 194 6.60 1.68 -24.25
C SER A 194 7.80 2.31 -24.97
N ASN A 195 8.24 3.48 -24.54
CA ASN A 195 9.41 4.21 -25.07
C ASN A 195 10.72 3.90 -24.33
N TYR A 196 10.70 3.03 -23.31
CA TYR A 196 11.90 2.62 -22.59
C TYR A 196 12.87 1.90 -23.54
N SER A 197 14.16 2.26 -23.49
CA SER A 197 15.21 1.68 -24.32
C SER A 197 15.92 0.56 -23.59
N ILE A 198 16.15 -0.55 -24.26
CA ILE A 198 16.87 -1.73 -23.74
C ILE A 198 18.10 -2.01 -24.61
N THR A 199 19.08 -2.70 -24.06
CA THR A 199 20.22 -3.19 -24.80
C THR A 199 20.04 -4.68 -25.10
N LEU A 200 20.05 -5.05 -26.36
CA LEU A 200 20.02 -6.46 -26.78
C LEU A 200 21.43 -7.08 -26.71
N PRO A 201 21.57 -8.43 -26.63
CA PRO A 201 22.88 -9.08 -26.66
C PRO A 201 23.72 -8.74 -27.89
N SER A 202 23.08 -8.31 -28.98
CA SER A 202 23.75 -7.80 -30.20
C SER A 202 24.34 -6.39 -30.07
N GLY A 203 24.20 -5.72 -28.92
CA GLY A 203 24.59 -4.33 -28.70
C GLY A 203 23.60 -3.28 -29.24
N ARG A 204 22.55 -3.66 -29.95
CA ARG A 204 21.50 -2.73 -30.43
C ARG A 204 20.65 -2.22 -29.26
N ARG A 205 20.23 -0.96 -29.34
CA ARG A 205 19.42 -0.30 -28.29
C ARG A 205 18.05 0.16 -28.80
N PRO A 206 17.11 -0.76 -29.11
CA PRO A 206 15.74 -0.41 -29.49
C PRO A 206 14.92 -0.03 -28.26
N THR A 207 13.75 0.60 -28.50
CA THR A 207 12.70 0.70 -27.47
C THR A 207 12.01 -0.65 -27.26
N VAL A 208 11.43 -0.86 -26.08
CA VAL A 208 10.67 -2.09 -25.79
C VAL A 208 9.50 -2.28 -26.76
N LYS A 209 8.85 -1.20 -27.22
CA LYS A 209 7.80 -1.24 -28.24
C LYS A 209 8.33 -1.77 -29.59
N ASN A 210 9.48 -1.28 -30.05
CA ASN A 210 10.10 -1.74 -31.29
C ASN A 210 10.56 -3.19 -31.17
N THR A 211 11.08 -3.59 -30.00
CA THR A 211 11.48 -4.97 -29.76
C THR A 211 10.26 -5.90 -29.79
N ALA A 212 9.15 -5.53 -29.18
CA ALA A 212 7.92 -6.32 -29.19
C ALA A 212 7.37 -6.55 -30.60
N SER A 213 7.52 -5.58 -31.52
CA SER A 213 7.06 -5.72 -32.92
C SER A 213 7.89 -6.74 -33.72
N LEU A 214 9.09 -7.06 -33.26
CA LEU A 214 9.98 -8.05 -33.90
C LEU A 214 9.77 -9.48 -33.37
N VAL A 215 8.93 -9.68 -32.35
CA VAL A 215 8.65 -11.00 -31.76
C VAL A 215 7.83 -11.85 -32.76
N LYS A 216 8.40 -12.95 -33.20
CA LYS A 216 7.75 -13.87 -34.14
C LYS A 216 6.48 -14.49 -33.51
N PRO A 217 5.44 -14.81 -34.29
CA PRO A 217 4.20 -15.41 -33.76
C PRO A 217 4.43 -16.64 -32.87
N GLY A 218 5.35 -17.52 -33.23
CA GLY A 218 5.67 -18.73 -32.47
C GLY A 218 6.36 -18.53 -31.13
N MET A 219 6.85 -17.32 -30.83
CA MET A 219 7.45 -17.00 -29.53
C MET A 219 6.40 -16.61 -28.48
N TRP A 220 5.17 -16.32 -28.89
CA TRP A 220 4.10 -15.98 -27.98
C TRP A 220 3.44 -17.25 -27.42
N GLN A 221 3.54 -17.42 -26.10
CA GLN A 221 2.93 -18.53 -25.39
C GLN A 221 1.66 -18.06 -24.68
N ARG A 222 0.54 -18.77 -24.91
CA ARG A 222 -0.69 -18.53 -24.19
C ARG A 222 -0.59 -19.14 -22.79
N MET A 223 -0.71 -18.33 -21.76
CA MET A 223 -0.68 -18.79 -20.37
C MET A 223 -1.85 -18.24 -19.59
N ARG A 224 -2.48 -19.13 -18.81
CA ARG A 224 -3.52 -18.80 -17.87
C ARG A 224 -2.88 -18.26 -16.58
N THR A 225 -3.21 -17.04 -16.19
CA THR A 225 -2.56 -16.33 -15.09
C THR A 225 -3.46 -16.15 -13.86
N GLY A 226 -4.61 -16.82 -13.81
CA GLY A 226 -5.53 -16.80 -12.68
C GLY A 226 -6.98 -16.94 -13.11
N GLN A 227 -7.84 -17.03 -12.11
CA GLN A 227 -9.30 -16.95 -12.27
C GLN A 227 -9.78 -15.61 -11.73
N ALA A 228 -10.63 -14.93 -12.50
CA ALA A 228 -11.42 -13.81 -12.04
C ALA A 228 -12.88 -14.24 -11.95
N THR A 229 -13.72 -13.48 -11.26
CA THR A 229 -15.18 -13.69 -11.20
C THR A 229 -15.84 -13.81 -12.59
N LYS A 230 -15.22 -13.22 -13.63
CA LYS A 230 -15.68 -13.26 -15.03
C LYS A 230 -14.97 -14.31 -15.90
N GLY A 231 -14.21 -15.26 -15.28
CA GLY A 231 -13.53 -16.33 -16.00
C GLY A 231 -11.99 -16.25 -15.94
N ALA A 232 -11.33 -17.10 -16.72
CA ALA A 232 -9.87 -17.19 -16.74
C ALA A 232 -9.23 -15.94 -17.36
N LYS A 233 -8.21 -15.39 -16.68
CA LYS A 233 -7.35 -14.33 -17.24
C LYS A 233 -6.29 -14.99 -18.13
N ASP A 234 -6.51 -14.98 -19.43
CA ASP A 234 -5.61 -15.51 -20.45
C ASP A 234 -4.91 -14.37 -21.20
N TYR A 235 -3.58 -14.47 -21.26
CA TYR A 235 -2.74 -13.55 -22.03
C TYR A 235 -1.74 -14.35 -22.90
N HIS A 236 -1.21 -13.68 -23.92
CA HIS A 236 -0.04 -14.18 -24.61
C HIS A 236 1.19 -13.51 -24.03
N TRP A 237 2.21 -14.30 -23.75
CA TRP A 237 3.46 -13.87 -23.15
C TRP A 237 4.64 -14.23 -24.02
N ALA A 238 5.65 -13.39 -24.02
CA ALA A 238 6.93 -13.64 -24.66
C ALA A 238 8.04 -13.08 -23.78
N MET A 239 9.22 -13.69 -23.86
CA MET A 239 10.41 -13.27 -23.14
C MET A 239 11.57 -13.13 -24.12
N ILE A 240 12.33 -12.04 -23.98
CA ILE A 240 13.51 -11.73 -24.79
C ILE A 240 14.65 -11.45 -23.84
N GLU A 241 15.77 -12.10 -24.02
CA GLU A 241 16.99 -11.81 -23.27
C GLU A 241 17.50 -10.41 -23.61
N VAL A 242 17.93 -9.68 -22.59
CA VAL A 242 18.51 -8.34 -22.72
C VAL A 242 19.80 -8.23 -21.90
N THR A 243 20.67 -7.33 -22.28
CA THR A 243 21.86 -7.01 -21.49
C THR A 243 21.44 -6.10 -20.35
N PRO A 244 21.72 -6.44 -19.08
CA PRO A 244 21.38 -5.61 -17.94
C PRO A 244 22.15 -4.29 -17.99
N ASP A 245 21.46 -3.19 -17.70
CA ASP A 245 22.03 -1.83 -17.64
C ASP A 245 22.19 -1.32 -16.18
N ASP A 246 21.82 -2.15 -15.22
CA ASP A 246 21.70 -1.86 -13.80
C ASP A 246 22.56 -2.77 -12.91
N THR A 247 23.69 -3.26 -13.43
CA THR A 247 24.62 -4.08 -12.66
C THR A 247 25.39 -3.21 -11.65
N PRO A 248 25.21 -3.43 -10.33
CA PRO A 248 26.00 -2.71 -9.33
C PRO A 248 27.48 -3.06 -9.44
N GLU A 249 28.34 -2.15 -9.03
CA GLU A 249 29.78 -2.36 -9.04
C GLU A 249 30.17 -3.60 -8.22
N GLY A 250 31.01 -4.45 -8.76
CA GLY A 250 31.45 -5.69 -8.09
C GLY A 250 30.43 -6.83 -8.08
N HIS A 251 29.30 -6.68 -8.75
CA HIS A 251 28.28 -7.73 -8.84
C HIS A 251 28.28 -8.42 -10.20
N GLU A 252 27.83 -9.68 -10.22
CA GLU A 252 27.63 -10.42 -11.47
C GLU A 252 26.46 -9.85 -12.28
N PRO A 253 26.53 -9.88 -13.62
CA PRO A 253 25.46 -9.37 -14.47
C PRO A 253 24.12 -10.12 -14.29
N GLY A 254 24.14 -11.39 -13.87
CA GLY A 254 22.94 -12.20 -13.74
C GLY A 254 22.16 -12.35 -15.05
N HIS A 255 20.85 -12.55 -14.96
CA HIS A 255 19.98 -12.82 -16.10
C HIS A 255 18.89 -11.75 -16.22
N ALA A 256 18.98 -10.90 -17.26
CA ALA A 256 17.98 -9.88 -17.54
C ALA A 256 17.12 -10.25 -18.75
N ALA A 257 15.84 -9.92 -18.68
CA ALA A 257 14.89 -10.18 -19.75
C ALA A 257 13.85 -9.08 -19.89
N LEU A 258 13.41 -8.84 -21.12
CA LEU A 258 12.18 -8.12 -21.41
C LEU A 258 11.03 -9.12 -21.47
N LEU A 259 10.11 -9.03 -20.50
CA LEU A 259 8.87 -9.81 -20.49
C LEU A 259 7.75 -8.99 -21.14
N LEU A 260 7.04 -9.60 -22.06
CA LEU A 260 5.96 -9.00 -22.84
C LEU A 260 4.65 -9.70 -22.51
N ARG A 261 3.59 -8.91 -22.21
CA ARG A 261 2.24 -9.41 -22.05
C ARG A 261 1.31 -8.77 -23.09
N ARG A 262 0.70 -9.59 -23.94
CA ARG A 262 -0.25 -9.13 -24.95
C ARG A 262 -1.66 -9.54 -24.58
N HIS A 263 -2.54 -8.56 -24.51
CA HIS A 263 -3.96 -8.78 -24.26
C HIS A 263 -4.59 -9.54 -25.44
N ARG A 264 -5.31 -10.60 -25.15
CA ARG A 264 -5.80 -11.56 -26.15
C ARG A 264 -6.74 -10.93 -27.19
N TYR A 265 -7.59 -10.02 -26.77
CA TYR A 265 -8.63 -9.44 -27.62
C TYR A 265 -8.26 -8.07 -28.19
N THR A 266 -7.62 -7.21 -27.40
CA THR A 266 -7.28 -5.84 -27.83
C THR A 266 -5.91 -5.77 -28.51
N GLY A 267 -5.06 -6.79 -28.33
CA GLY A 267 -3.68 -6.77 -28.81
C GLY A 267 -2.74 -5.82 -28.05
N THR A 268 -3.24 -5.08 -27.07
CA THR A 268 -2.43 -4.16 -26.26
C THR A 268 -1.30 -4.90 -25.59
N VAL A 269 -0.07 -4.35 -25.65
CA VAL A 269 1.14 -4.95 -25.06
C VAL A 269 1.58 -4.14 -23.85
N SER A 270 1.86 -4.86 -22.75
CA SER A 270 2.53 -4.34 -21.56
C SER A 270 3.96 -4.88 -21.53
N TYR A 271 4.88 -4.10 -20.96
CA TYR A 271 6.30 -4.34 -20.98
C TYR A 271 6.83 -4.40 -19.55
N PHE A 272 7.68 -5.40 -19.26
CA PHE A 272 8.29 -5.54 -17.94
C PHE A 272 9.77 -5.83 -18.12
N LEU A 273 10.61 -5.06 -17.43
CA LEU A 273 12.03 -5.37 -17.30
C LEU A 273 12.20 -6.30 -16.11
N CYS A 274 12.87 -7.41 -16.34
CA CYS A 274 13.06 -8.46 -15.36
C CYS A 274 14.55 -8.72 -15.16
N TRP A 275 14.91 -9.07 -13.94
CA TRP A 275 16.24 -9.57 -13.61
C TRP A 275 16.16 -10.62 -12.50
N SER A 276 17.09 -11.57 -12.52
CA SER A 276 17.30 -12.55 -11.46
C SER A 276 18.76 -12.98 -11.39
N PRO A 277 19.28 -13.33 -10.19
CA PRO A 277 20.66 -13.78 -10.03
C PRO A 277 20.92 -15.12 -10.73
N GLN A 278 19.90 -15.96 -10.82
CA GLN A 278 19.95 -17.25 -11.52
C GLN A 278 18.90 -17.30 -12.63
N PRO A 279 19.08 -18.14 -13.68
CA PRO A 279 18.08 -18.29 -14.72
C PRO A 279 16.75 -18.78 -14.15
N VAL A 280 15.67 -18.12 -14.54
CA VAL A 280 14.31 -18.53 -14.13
C VAL A 280 13.43 -18.77 -15.36
N PRO A 281 12.49 -19.72 -15.29
CA PRO A 281 11.59 -20.00 -16.40
C PRO A 281 10.60 -18.85 -16.61
N LEU A 282 10.11 -18.71 -17.86
CA LEU A 282 9.09 -17.72 -18.23
C LEU A 282 7.88 -17.74 -17.26
N ALA A 283 7.45 -18.93 -16.85
CA ALA A 283 6.33 -19.09 -15.92
C ALA A 283 6.55 -18.38 -14.58
N LYS A 284 7.79 -18.35 -14.08
CA LYS A 284 8.14 -17.65 -12.83
C LYS A 284 8.01 -16.14 -12.98
N LEU A 285 8.57 -15.57 -14.05
CA LEU A 285 8.46 -14.11 -14.30
C LEU A 285 7.00 -13.69 -14.51
N ILE A 286 6.20 -14.51 -15.19
CA ILE A 286 4.76 -14.29 -15.34
C ILE A 286 4.06 -14.29 -13.99
N SER A 287 4.36 -15.27 -13.12
CA SER A 287 3.80 -15.35 -11.77
C SER A 287 4.07 -14.06 -10.98
N VAL A 288 5.32 -13.59 -10.98
CA VAL A 288 5.71 -12.34 -10.30
C VAL A 288 4.97 -11.14 -10.89
N ALA A 289 4.94 -10.99 -12.24
CA ALA A 289 4.25 -9.89 -12.91
C ALA A 289 2.76 -9.82 -12.58
N VAL A 290 2.12 -10.99 -12.42
CA VAL A 290 0.69 -11.08 -12.06
C VAL A 290 0.47 -10.81 -10.58
N THR A 291 1.38 -11.24 -9.72
CA THR A 291 1.32 -11.03 -8.27
C THR A 291 1.35 -9.53 -7.92
N ARG A 292 1.95 -8.67 -8.76
CA ARG A 292 1.91 -7.21 -8.57
C ARG A 292 0.51 -6.66 -8.26
N TRP A 293 -0.53 -7.23 -8.87
CA TRP A 293 -1.91 -6.78 -8.65
C TRP A 293 -2.39 -6.94 -7.20
N LYS A 294 -1.70 -7.73 -6.38
CA LYS A 294 -2.07 -7.96 -4.98
C LYS A 294 -1.99 -6.69 -4.13
N ILE A 295 -1.11 -5.76 -4.45
CA ILE A 295 -1.04 -4.48 -3.74
C ILE A 295 -2.28 -3.62 -3.99
N GLU A 296 -2.88 -3.69 -5.18
CA GLU A 296 -4.14 -2.97 -5.48
C GLU A 296 -5.32 -3.59 -4.70
N GLU A 297 -5.35 -4.93 -4.56
CA GLU A 297 -6.30 -5.62 -3.68
C GLU A 297 -6.09 -5.20 -2.22
N ASP A 298 -4.83 -5.09 -1.76
CA ASP A 298 -4.48 -4.64 -0.40
C ASP A 298 -4.89 -3.19 -0.15
N HIS A 299 -4.67 -2.29 -1.10
CA HIS A 299 -5.15 -0.91 -1.00
C HIS A 299 -6.67 -0.85 -0.85
N GLN A 300 -7.39 -1.58 -1.71
CA GLN A 300 -8.84 -1.62 -1.65
C GLN A 300 -9.34 -2.19 -0.32
N LEU A 301 -8.80 -3.33 0.10
CA LEU A 301 -9.23 -4.00 1.33
C LEU A 301 -8.79 -3.25 2.59
N GLY A 302 -7.58 -2.66 2.59
CA GLY A 302 -7.11 -1.80 3.66
C GLY A 302 -8.03 -0.60 3.89
N LYS A 303 -8.48 0.04 2.81
CA LYS A 303 -9.46 1.14 2.88
C LYS A 303 -10.84 0.65 3.33
N GLN A 304 -11.36 -0.40 2.73
CA GLN A 304 -12.73 -0.88 3.00
C GLN A 304 -12.87 -1.59 4.34
N ALA A 305 -11.93 -2.45 4.72
CA ALA A 305 -12.02 -3.30 5.90
C ALA A 305 -11.34 -2.70 7.14
N ALA A 306 -10.21 -2.01 6.97
CA ALA A 306 -9.41 -1.43 8.07
C ALA A 306 -9.38 0.10 8.09
N ARG A 307 -10.14 0.78 7.20
CA ARG A 307 -10.35 2.23 7.21
C ARG A 307 -9.07 3.05 7.04
N LEU A 308 -8.16 2.58 6.20
CA LEU A 308 -6.85 3.19 5.98
C LEU A 308 -6.94 4.66 5.53
N ASP A 309 -7.94 5.01 4.72
CA ASP A 309 -8.22 6.33 4.18
C ASP A 309 -9.25 7.17 4.98
N SER A 310 -9.84 6.59 6.04
CA SER A 310 -10.88 7.29 6.81
C SER A 310 -10.31 8.27 7.84
N GLY A 311 -8.99 8.35 7.99
CA GLY A 311 -8.31 9.23 8.93
C GLY A 311 -8.46 10.71 8.57
N GLN A 312 -9.29 11.44 9.32
CA GLN A 312 -9.44 12.91 9.21
C GLN A 312 -8.41 13.60 10.12
N VAL A 313 -7.13 13.30 9.90
CA VAL A 313 -6.02 13.79 10.71
C VAL A 313 -5.16 14.76 9.89
N THR A 314 -4.68 15.83 10.51
CA THR A 314 -3.94 16.90 9.83
C THR A 314 -2.44 16.80 10.07
N THR A 315 -2.01 16.38 11.28
CA THR A 315 -0.59 16.37 11.63
C THR A 315 0.12 15.12 11.17
N TRP A 316 1.44 15.23 10.97
CA TRP A 316 2.35 14.12 10.66
C TRP A 316 2.21 12.96 11.62
N THR A 317 2.33 13.23 12.92
CA THR A 317 2.21 12.20 13.96
C THR A 317 0.86 11.47 13.93
N SER A 318 -0.23 12.23 13.76
CA SER A 318 -1.56 11.63 13.75
C SER A 318 -1.79 10.76 12.52
N TRP A 319 -1.24 11.14 11.35
CA TRP A 319 -1.29 10.34 10.14
C TRP A 319 -0.53 9.01 10.31
N HIS A 320 0.68 9.07 10.85
CA HIS A 320 1.50 7.88 11.08
C HIS A 320 0.85 6.91 12.05
N ARG A 321 0.27 7.42 13.13
CA ARG A 321 -0.45 6.58 14.11
C ARG A 321 -1.74 5.99 13.56
N TRP A 322 -2.53 6.79 12.84
CA TRP A 322 -3.73 6.27 12.19
C TRP A 322 -3.40 5.12 11.25
N THR A 323 -2.46 5.34 10.34
CA THR A 323 -2.09 4.35 9.34
C THR A 323 -1.43 3.11 9.95
N ALA A 324 -0.60 3.25 10.99
CA ALA A 324 -0.02 2.11 11.70
C ALA A 324 -1.10 1.22 12.35
N ILE A 325 -2.08 1.84 13.01
CA ILE A 325 -3.18 1.08 13.65
C ILE A 325 -4.12 0.46 12.61
N SER A 326 -4.37 1.15 11.48
CA SER A 326 -5.12 0.60 10.36
C SER A 326 -4.40 -0.60 9.72
N LEU A 327 -3.09 -0.50 9.49
CA LEU A 327 -2.29 -1.60 8.94
C LEU A 327 -2.19 -2.78 9.91
N LEU A 328 -2.10 -2.55 11.21
CA LEU A 328 -2.21 -3.62 12.21
C LEU A 328 -3.57 -4.34 12.12
N ALA A 329 -4.66 -3.59 12.01
CA ALA A 329 -6.00 -4.17 11.85
C ALA A 329 -6.12 -4.96 10.54
N TYR A 330 -5.55 -4.45 9.46
CA TYR A 330 -5.52 -5.10 8.16
C TYR A 330 -4.66 -6.38 8.17
N ALA A 331 -3.45 -6.32 8.74
CA ALA A 331 -2.58 -7.48 8.89
C ALA A 331 -3.28 -8.63 9.60
N PHE A 332 -3.99 -8.33 10.70
CA PHE A 332 -4.80 -9.31 11.41
C PHE A 332 -5.83 -9.99 10.48
N LEU A 333 -6.58 -9.22 9.70
CA LEU A 333 -7.58 -9.77 8.77
C LEU A 333 -6.94 -10.60 7.65
N ALA A 334 -5.82 -10.14 7.11
CA ALA A 334 -5.10 -10.82 6.03
C ALA A 334 -4.55 -12.19 6.48
N VAL A 335 -3.91 -12.23 7.65
CA VAL A 335 -3.38 -13.48 8.22
C VAL A 335 -4.51 -14.43 8.63
N ALA A 336 -5.54 -13.92 9.29
CA ALA A 336 -6.69 -14.74 9.67
C ALA A 336 -7.38 -15.37 8.44
N ALA A 337 -7.50 -14.62 7.33
CA ALA A 337 -8.02 -15.15 6.07
C ALA A 337 -7.08 -16.21 5.45
N ALA A 338 -5.77 -16.01 5.50
CA ALA A 338 -4.80 -16.98 5.02
C ALA A 338 -4.86 -18.29 5.82
N LEU A 339 -4.90 -18.20 7.15
CA LEU A 339 -5.03 -19.35 8.04
C LEU A 339 -6.34 -20.11 7.82
N GLN A 340 -7.46 -19.41 7.61
CA GLN A 340 -8.74 -20.04 7.32
C GLN A 340 -8.71 -20.77 5.97
N ARG A 341 -8.14 -20.15 4.92
CA ARG A 341 -7.97 -20.79 3.61
C ARG A 341 -7.11 -22.06 3.68
N ALA A 342 -6.04 -22.04 4.48
CA ALA A 342 -5.21 -23.23 4.70
C ALA A 342 -6.01 -24.37 5.39
N ARG A 343 -6.85 -24.03 6.36
CA ARG A 343 -7.75 -25.02 7.01
C ARG A 343 -8.79 -25.59 6.04
N ASP A 344 -9.44 -24.72 5.27
CA ASP A 344 -10.44 -25.14 4.27
C ASP A 344 -9.84 -26.06 3.22
N GLY A 345 -8.61 -25.77 2.76
CA GLY A 345 -7.87 -26.60 1.81
C GLY A 345 -7.48 -27.98 2.36
N SER A 346 -7.21 -28.08 3.67
CA SER A 346 -6.83 -29.36 4.30
C SER A 346 -8.02 -30.31 4.51
N THR A 347 -9.23 -29.79 4.62
CA THR A 347 -10.42 -30.60 4.87
C THR A 347 -11.04 -31.22 3.63
N GLY A 348 -10.64 -30.81 2.41
CA GLY A 348 -10.95 -31.44 1.11
C GLY A 348 -12.43 -31.75 0.77
N ALA A 349 -13.31 -31.64 1.75
CA ALA A 349 -14.68 -32.16 1.71
C ALA A 349 -15.72 -31.15 1.20
N LEU A 350 -15.40 -29.86 1.20
CA LEU A 350 -16.34 -28.81 0.85
C LEU A 350 -15.91 -28.09 -0.43
N ARG A 351 -16.78 -28.06 -1.46
CA ARG A 351 -16.56 -27.24 -2.68
C ARG A 351 -16.82 -25.77 -2.35
N LEU A 352 -15.97 -25.19 -1.49
CA LEU A 352 -16.08 -23.79 -1.07
C LEU A 352 -15.18 -22.90 -1.94
N ILE A 353 -15.64 -21.68 -2.18
CA ILE A 353 -14.78 -20.60 -2.64
C ILE A 353 -13.90 -20.17 -1.46
N PRO A 354 -12.59 -19.92 -1.67
CA PRO A 354 -11.72 -19.45 -0.58
C PRO A 354 -12.29 -18.22 0.13
N VAL A 355 -12.23 -18.23 1.47
CA VAL A 355 -12.78 -17.14 2.28
C VAL A 355 -12.14 -15.80 1.89
N THR A 356 -12.98 -14.78 1.74
CA THR A 356 -12.53 -13.39 1.47
C THR A 356 -12.44 -12.60 2.77
N ILE A 357 -11.61 -11.54 2.79
CA ILE A 357 -11.50 -10.65 3.96
C ILE A 357 -12.86 -10.05 4.35
N PRO A 358 -13.71 -9.54 3.42
CA PRO A 358 -15.05 -9.06 3.79
C PRO A 358 -15.94 -10.11 4.44
N GLU A 359 -15.89 -11.36 3.97
CA GLU A 359 -16.66 -12.47 4.57
C GLU A 359 -16.14 -12.82 5.96
N LEU A 360 -14.80 -12.93 6.09
CA LEU A 360 -14.17 -13.15 7.39
C LEU A 360 -14.54 -12.04 8.39
N LEU A 361 -14.46 -10.78 7.98
CA LEU A 361 -14.81 -9.64 8.85
C LEU A 361 -16.29 -9.70 9.31
N ARG A 362 -17.20 -10.12 8.43
CA ARG A 362 -18.60 -10.34 8.81
C ARG A 362 -18.73 -11.38 9.93
N HIS A 363 -18.01 -12.51 9.82
CA HIS A 363 -17.97 -13.52 10.88
C HIS A 363 -17.36 -12.99 12.18
N LEU A 364 -16.23 -12.28 12.10
CA LEU A 364 -15.55 -11.72 13.27
C LEU A 364 -16.42 -10.71 14.02
N ARG A 365 -17.24 -9.92 13.30
CA ARG A 365 -18.22 -9.00 13.90
C ARG A 365 -19.30 -9.73 14.71
N GLY A 366 -19.65 -10.93 14.33
CA GLY A 366 -20.61 -11.74 15.09
C GLY A 366 -20.03 -12.50 16.29
N ILE A 367 -18.70 -12.61 16.41
CA ILE A 367 -18.06 -13.50 17.38
C ILE A 367 -17.12 -12.77 18.34
N ILE A 368 -16.28 -11.86 17.82
CA ILE A 368 -15.14 -11.28 18.59
C ILE A 368 -15.23 -9.75 18.68
N ILE A 369 -15.66 -9.08 17.60
CA ILE A 369 -15.72 -7.63 17.59
C ILE A 369 -16.98 -7.20 18.33
N PRO A 370 -16.87 -6.40 19.41
CA PRO A 370 -18.02 -5.96 20.16
C PRO A 370 -19.01 -5.19 19.28
N GLU A 371 -20.29 -5.40 19.51
CA GLU A 371 -21.33 -4.58 18.87
C GLU A 371 -21.24 -3.12 19.32
N PRO A 372 -21.53 -2.17 18.43
CA PRO A 372 -21.60 -0.76 18.79
C PRO A 372 -22.59 -0.52 19.93
N ARG A 373 -22.18 0.21 20.95
CA ARG A 373 -23.06 0.56 22.07
C ARG A 373 -24.18 1.50 21.61
N ARG A 374 -25.44 1.08 21.85
CA ARG A 374 -26.63 1.78 21.32
C ARG A 374 -27.72 2.03 22.37
N ASP A 375 -27.44 1.86 23.67
CA ASP A 375 -28.43 2.10 24.72
C ASP A 375 -28.83 3.59 24.77
N LYS A 376 -30.10 3.85 25.20
CA LYS A 376 -30.71 5.17 25.16
C LYS A 376 -29.93 6.20 25.99
N ALA A 377 -29.54 5.85 27.21
CA ALA A 377 -28.84 6.75 28.12
C ALA A 377 -27.47 7.20 27.55
N HIS A 378 -26.75 6.25 26.92
CA HIS A 378 -25.47 6.53 26.26
C HIS A 378 -25.65 7.47 25.06
N ARG A 379 -26.65 7.24 24.22
CA ARG A 379 -26.96 8.11 23.06
C ARG A 379 -27.33 9.54 23.51
N GLU A 380 -28.16 9.66 24.55
CA GLU A 380 -28.53 10.96 25.12
C GLU A 380 -27.33 11.69 25.68
N SER A 381 -26.46 10.99 26.41
CA SER A 381 -25.20 11.55 26.92
C SER A 381 -24.31 12.09 25.79
N TRP A 382 -24.15 11.33 24.71
CA TRP A 382 -23.37 11.77 23.55
C TRP A 382 -24.03 12.92 22.78
N ALA A 383 -25.34 12.95 22.67
CA ALA A 383 -26.06 14.06 22.06
C ALA A 383 -25.83 15.38 22.86
N LEU A 384 -25.89 15.31 24.18
CA LEU A 384 -25.57 16.42 25.06
C LEU A 384 -24.10 16.84 24.94
N TRP A 385 -23.20 15.86 24.88
CA TRP A 385 -21.77 16.14 24.74
C TRP A 385 -21.49 16.87 23.41
N ARG A 386 -22.02 16.37 22.27
CA ARG A 386 -21.85 17.04 20.95
C ARG A 386 -22.36 18.48 20.96
N ARG A 387 -23.54 18.73 21.51
CA ARG A 387 -24.12 20.06 21.59
C ARG A 387 -23.29 21.02 22.45
N ARG A 388 -22.74 20.54 23.57
CA ARG A 388 -21.83 21.32 24.41
C ARG A 388 -20.53 21.64 23.67
N HIS A 389 -19.96 20.67 23.01
CA HIS A 389 -18.73 20.85 22.24
C HIS A 389 -18.92 21.85 21.07
N GLN A 390 -20.03 21.74 20.34
CA GLN A 390 -20.37 22.68 19.27
C GLN A 390 -20.54 24.10 19.79
N TYR A 391 -21.22 24.27 20.93
CA TYR A 391 -21.35 25.58 21.57
C TYR A 391 -20.00 26.18 21.98
N GLN A 392 -19.12 25.37 22.59
CA GLN A 392 -17.77 25.82 22.94
C GLN A 392 -16.95 26.23 21.71
N ALA A 393 -17.03 25.43 20.62
CA ALA A 393 -16.39 25.74 19.35
C ALA A 393 -16.94 27.07 18.76
N GLN A 394 -18.25 27.26 18.77
CA GLN A 394 -18.87 28.51 18.31
C GLN A 394 -18.37 29.72 19.11
N GLN A 395 -18.29 29.61 20.44
CA GLN A 395 -17.77 30.70 21.30
C GLN A 395 -16.27 30.97 21.02
N ALA A 396 -15.48 29.94 20.73
CA ALA A 396 -14.09 30.12 20.38
C ALA A 396 -13.92 30.82 19.02
N HIS A 397 -14.71 30.42 18.01
CA HIS A 397 -14.71 31.09 16.72
C HIS A 397 -15.17 32.55 16.79
N GLN A 398 -16.19 32.84 17.56
CA GLN A 398 -16.66 34.24 17.76
C GLN A 398 -15.56 35.12 18.38
N ARG A 399 -14.86 34.60 19.41
CA ARG A 399 -13.76 35.34 20.03
C ARG A 399 -12.58 35.53 19.05
N TRP A 400 -12.27 34.51 18.25
CA TRP A 400 -11.21 34.59 17.26
C TRP A 400 -11.53 35.60 16.14
N ASN A 401 -12.77 35.59 15.64
CA ASN A 401 -13.21 36.56 14.64
C ASN A 401 -13.18 38.01 15.21
N ALA A 402 -13.66 38.22 16.43
CA ALA A 402 -13.58 39.55 17.08
C ALA A 402 -12.11 40.00 17.20
N TYR A 403 -11.20 39.12 17.60
CA TYR A 403 -9.78 39.43 17.66
C TYR A 403 -9.18 39.74 16.27
N ALA A 404 -9.54 38.98 15.23
CA ALA A 404 -9.09 39.24 13.88
C ALA A 404 -9.60 40.56 13.31
N ASP A 405 -10.83 40.99 13.67
CA ASP A 405 -11.41 42.27 13.25
C ASP A 405 -10.74 43.49 13.97
N GLU A 406 -10.14 43.26 15.15
CA GLU A 406 -9.42 44.28 15.91
C GLU A 406 -7.96 44.44 15.46
N MET A 407 -7.40 43.46 14.72
CA MET A 407 -6.02 43.56 14.22
C MET A 407 -5.96 44.51 13.02
N PRO A 408 -4.97 45.45 12.98
CA PRO A 408 -4.77 46.30 11.81
C PRO A 408 -4.48 45.42 10.59
N GLN A 409 -5.24 45.64 9.52
CA GLN A 409 -4.99 44.99 8.24
C GLN A 409 -3.60 45.39 7.72
N PRO A 410 -2.80 44.44 7.17
CA PRO A 410 -1.46 44.71 6.68
C PRO A 410 -1.40 45.67 5.51
#